data_29e940d1c1828540b653dcb80e2aeb55
#
_entry.id   29e940d1c1828540b653dcb80e2aeb55
#
_cell.length_a   1.000
_cell.length_b   1.000
_cell.length_c   1.000
_cell.angle_alpha   90.00
_cell.angle_beta   90.00
_cell.angle_gamma   90.00
#
_symmetry.space_group_name_H-M   'P 1'
#
loop_
_entity.id
_entity.type
_entity.pdbx_description
1 polymer ?
#
loop_
_entity_poly.entity_id
_entity_poly.type
_entity_poly.pdbx_seq_one_letter_code
_entity_poly.pdbx_strand_id
1 'polypeptide(L)'
;MVSLTLGSAPSVFAEDGVSLTAAQEACLRKALTAAEFEQFLVNPLDLALKEKTKGCPVSGSGSGSGSSGSSGGAVVKPGKVVTTGNWITASPFDLSRVTAMTVFRSCSGHDYSGTNISGQPETDRSMKHYIQTDIPWTSTNSLKGLAPFEGTVRVTSEQFPLGKQVTVTSPVTGWTMVYFHGDPQVKNGAKVKAGQPVIAWPPSNAPAVIDQLRKEGTSFDVALRAFAGGYMDSPLLHMAPKIAKAWAAKGFTSARAVVSKAARDAAPCNATYNATEATDWIRAK
;
A
#
# COMPACT_ATOMS: atom_id res chain seq x y z
N MET A 1 -17.41 -6.71 -48.45
CA MET A 1 -17.93 -6.45 -47.09
C MET A 1 -16.99 -7.10 -46.11
N VAL A 2 -16.12 -6.32 -45.45
CA VAL A 2 -15.21 -6.80 -44.42
C VAL A 2 -15.86 -6.49 -43.09
N SER A 3 -16.23 -7.53 -42.33
CA SER A 3 -16.81 -7.41 -41.01
C SER A 3 -15.67 -7.16 -40.00
N LEU A 4 -15.59 -5.96 -39.46
CA LEU A 4 -14.73 -5.61 -38.35
C LEU A 4 -15.38 -6.11 -37.05
N THR A 5 -14.84 -7.19 -36.49
CA THR A 5 -15.11 -7.58 -35.10
C THR A 5 -14.42 -6.60 -34.16
N LEU A 6 -15.21 -5.80 -33.47
CA LEU A 6 -14.76 -4.98 -32.34
C LEU A 6 -14.30 -5.92 -31.22
N GLY A 7 -13.00 -6.08 -31.10
CA GLY A 7 -12.39 -6.72 -29.95
C GLY A 7 -12.64 -5.90 -28.69
N SER A 8 -13.13 -6.54 -27.64
CA SER A 8 -13.29 -5.97 -26.31
C SER A 8 -11.93 -5.48 -25.81
N ALA A 9 -11.82 -4.17 -25.54
CA ALA A 9 -10.64 -3.61 -24.93
C ALA A 9 -10.44 -4.21 -23.51
N PRO A 10 -9.21 -4.47 -23.08
CA PRO A 10 -8.93 -4.96 -21.75
C PRO A 10 -9.33 -3.91 -20.70
N SER A 11 -9.97 -4.35 -19.63
CA SER A 11 -10.28 -3.51 -18.48
C SER A 11 -8.98 -3.09 -17.78
N VAL A 12 -8.78 -1.77 -17.64
CA VAL A 12 -7.67 -1.19 -16.86
C VAL A 12 -8.00 -1.31 -15.39
N PHE A 13 -7.10 -1.90 -14.61
CA PHE A 13 -7.24 -2.04 -13.15
C PHE A 13 -6.52 -0.87 -12.48
N ALA A 14 -7.21 -0.18 -11.59
CA ALA A 14 -6.61 0.81 -10.70
C ALA A 14 -5.76 0.12 -9.60
N GLU A 15 -4.67 0.75 -9.17
CA GLU A 15 -3.69 0.18 -8.21
C GLU A 15 -4.29 -0.22 -6.86
N ASP A 16 -5.42 0.34 -6.45
CA ASP A 16 -6.13 -0.01 -5.22
C ASP A 16 -7.30 -0.98 -5.40
N GLY A 17 -7.39 -1.65 -6.54
CA GLY A 17 -8.39 -2.67 -6.76
C GLY A 17 -9.77 -2.14 -7.13
N VAL A 18 -9.89 -0.90 -7.57
CA VAL A 18 -11.07 -0.39 -8.26
C VAL A 18 -11.03 -0.96 -9.67
N SER A 19 -11.85 -1.96 -9.95
CA SER A 19 -12.09 -2.41 -11.31
C SER A 19 -13.06 -1.42 -11.95
N LEU A 20 -12.55 -0.62 -12.88
CA LEU A 20 -13.35 0.30 -13.68
C LEU A 20 -13.90 -0.43 -14.92
N THR A 21 -15.18 -0.26 -15.20
CA THR A 21 -15.72 -0.59 -16.51
C THR A 21 -15.21 0.40 -17.56
N ALA A 22 -15.20 0.04 -18.82
CA ALA A 22 -14.80 0.96 -19.89
C ALA A 22 -15.61 2.28 -19.90
N ALA A 23 -16.88 2.24 -19.52
CA ALA A 23 -17.74 3.42 -19.39
C ALA A 23 -17.33 4.31 -18.20
N GLN A 24 -16.94 3.72 -17.08
CA GLN A 24 -16.43 4.42 -15.90
C GLN A 24 -15.11 5.10 -16.21
N GLU A 25 -14.16 4.38 -16.81
CA GLU A 25 -12.88 4.91 -17.23
C GLU A 25 -13.04 6.09 -18.22
N ALA A 26 -13.85 5.93 -19.23
CA ALA A 26 -14.13 7.00 -20.20
C ALA A 26 -14.72 8.26 -19.54
N CYS A 27 -15.61 8.09 -18.56
CA CYS A 27 -16.18 9.19 -17.80
C CYS A 27 -15.12 9.90 -16.95
N LEU A 28 -14.31 9.14 -16.22
CA LEU A 28 -13.25 9.69 -15.37
C LEU A 28 -12.18 10.41 -16.18
N ARG A 29 -11.74 9.85 -17.32
CA ARG A 29 -10.80 10.50 -18.23
C ARG A 29 -11.34 11.79 -18.87
N LYS A 30 -12.64 11.94 -18.95
CA LYS A 30 -13.29 13.19 -19.39
C LYS A 30 -13.35 14.23 -18.27
N ALA A 31 -13.49 13.81 -17.02
CA ALA A 31 -13.66 14.66 -15.85
C ALA A 31 -12.32 15.12 -15.22
N LEU A 32 -11.27 14.36 -15.44
CA LEU A 32 -9.95 14.54 -14.82
C LEU A 32 -8.87 14.77 -15.88
N THR A 33 -7.84 15.53 -15.52
CA THR A 33 -6.60 15.54 -16.30
C THR A 33 -5.91 14.18 -16.21
N ALA A 34 -4.94 13.90 -17.08
CA ALA A 34 -4.18 12.63 -17.03
C ALA A 34 -3.54 12.41 -15.65
N ALA A 35 -2.91 13.44 -15.05
CA ALA A 35 -2.30 13.36 -13.73
C ALA A 35 -3.33 13.10 -12.61
N GLU A 36 -4.48 13.77 -12.67
CA GLU A 36 -5.57 13.56 -11.70
C GLU A 36 -6.24 12.20 -11.86
N PHE A 37 -6.30 11.66 -13.08
CA PHE A 37 -6.80 10.31 -13.30
C PHE A 37 -5.89 9.27 -12.66
N GLU A 38 -4.57 9.38 -12.85
CA GLU A 38 -3.60 8.50 -12.16
C GLU A 38 -3.69 8.66 -10.65
N GLN A 39 -3.82 9.88 -10.13
CA GLN A 39 -4.04 10.13 -8.71
C GLN A 39 -5.35 9.51 -8.21
N PHE A 40 -6.43 9.59 -8.98
CA PHE A 40 -7.71 8.95 -8.66
C PHE A 40 -7.60 7.42 -8.58
N LEU A 41 -6.82 6.80 -9.47
CA LEU A 41 -6.57 5.36 -9.45
C LEU A 41 -5.82 4.92 -8.19
N VAL A 42 -4.92 5.76 -7.68
CA VAL A 42 -4.15 5.53 -6.46
C VAL A 42 -4.97 5.85 -5.20
N ASN A 43 -5.76 6.93 -5.24
CA ASN A 43 -6.58 7.36 -4.10
C ASN A 43 -8.00 7.77 -4.54
N PRO A 44 -8.90 6.82 -4.79
CA PRO A 44 -10.27 7.10 -5.24
C PRO A 44 -11.13 7.78 -4.17
N LEU A 45 -10.61 7.94 -2.95
CA LEU A 45 -11.27 8.65 -1.84
C LEU A 45 -10.85 10.11 -1.71
N ASP A 46 -9.94 10.59 -2.56
CA ASP A 46 -9.55 11.98 -2.62
C ASP A 46 -10.76 12.89 -2.80
N LEU A 47 -10.99 13.78 -1.83
CA LEU A 47 -12.19 14.64 -1.79
C LEU A 47 -12.24 15.64 -2.95
N ALA A 48 -11.10 16.15 -3.38
CA ALA A 48 -11.03 17.09 -4.50
C ALA A 48 -11.34 16.38 -5.83
N LEU A 49 -10.84 15.17 -6.01
CA LEU A 49 -11.12 14.36 -7.19
C LEU A 49 -12.56 13.81 -7.17
N LYS A 50 -13.11 13.47 -6.00
CA LYS A 50 -14.53 13.09 -5.86
C LYS A 50 -15.48 14.19 -6.32
N GLU A 51 -15.20 15.43 -5.99
CA GLU A 51 -16.05 16.53 -6.43
C GLU A 51 -16.06 16.64 -7.96
N LYS A 52 -14.89 16.55 -8.61
CA LYS A 52 -14.77 16.56 -10.07
C LYS A 52 -15.45 15.36 -10.75
N THR A 53 -15.50 14.22 -10.07
CA THR A 53 -16.03 12.95 -10.62
C THR A 53 -17.46 12.64 -10.19
N LYS A 54 -18.15 13.56 -9.56
CA LYS A 54 -19.55 13.40 -9.06
C LYS A 54 -20.56 12.88 -10.09
N GLY A 55 -20.33 13.15 -11.37
CA GLY A 55 -21.18 12.68 -12.46
C GLY A 55 -20.81 11.31 -13.03
N CYS A 56 -19.72 10.72 -12.58
CA CYS A 56 -19.27 9.43 -13.08
C CYS A 56 -19.80 8.28 -12.22
N PRO A 57 -20.37 7.21 -12.83
CA PRO A 57 -20.89 6.07 -12.09
C PRO A 57 -19.74 5.21 -11.54
N VAL A 58 -19.11 5.67 -10.45
CA VAL A 58 -18.11 4.88 -9.70
C VAL A 58 -18.84 4.10 -8.63
N SER A 59 -18.85 2.76 -8.72
CA SER A 59 -19.50 1.88 -7.75
C SER A 59 -18.80 1.96 -6.40
N GLY A 60 -19.33 2.80 -5.53
CA GLY A 60 -18.92 2.93 -4.13
C GLY A 60 -20.12 3.38 -3.29
N SER A 61 -20.89 2.40 -2.78
CA SER A 61 -22.09 2.52 -1.94
C SER A 61 -23.41 2.77 -2.68
N GLY A 62 -24.23 1.71 -2.78
CA GLY A 62 -25.62 1.79 -3.14
C GLY A 62 -26.32 0.49 -2.77
N SER A 63 -27.16 0.51 -1.77
CA SER A 63 -28.18 -0.50 -1.51
C SER A 63 -29.07 -0.63 -2.75
N GLY A 64 -29.12 -1.82 -3.35
CA GLY A 64 -30.00 -2.10 -4.48
C GLY A 64 -30.14 -3.59 -4.68
N SER A 65 -31.28 -4.13 -4.28
CA SER A 65 -31.78 -5.48 -4.52
C SER A 65 -31.86 -5.79 -6.01
N GLY A 66 -31.33 -6.94 -6.46
CA GLY A 66 -31.49 -7.41 -7.83
C GLY A 66 -30.72 -8.70 -8.12
N SER A 67 -31.45 -9.75 -8.34
CA SER A 67 -31.16 -11.18 -8.47
C SER A 67 -30.25 -11.58 -9.64
N SER A 68 -29.49 -12.65 -9.39
CA SER A 68 -29.05 -13.79 -10.23
C SER A 68 -27.99 -13.61 -11.30
N GLY A 69 -26.89 -14.39 -11.09
CA GLY A 69 -25.92 -14.76 -12.13
C GLY A 69 -24.60 -15.25 -11.52
N SER A 70 -24.51 -16.57 -11.29
CA SER A 70 -23.39 -17.30 -10.67
C SER A 70 -22.14 -17.31 -11.52
N SER A 71 -21.00 -16.93 -10.92
CA SER A 71 -19.70 -17.63 -11.07
C SER A 71 -18.81 -17.24 -9.88
N GLY A 72 -18.45 -18.26 -9.09
CA GLY A 72 -17.98 -18.10 -7.71
C GLY A 72 -16.51 -17.72 -7.59
N GLY A 73 -16.30 -16.48 -7.23
CA GLY A 73 -15.16 -16.05 -6.44
C GLY A 73 -15.70 -15.69 -5.05
N ALA A 74 -15.29 -16.40 -4.02
CA ALA A 74 -15.76 -16.15 -2.66
C ALA A 74 -15.39 -14.72 -2.24
N VAL A 75 -16.37 -13.82 -2.28
CA VAL A 75 -16.28 -12.50 -1.65
C VAL A 75 -16.24 -12.78 -0.14
N VAL A 76 -15.07 -12.65 0.45
CA VAL A 76 -14.91 -12.64 1.90
C VAL A 76 -15.72 -11.45 2.40
N LYS A 77 -16.82 -11.72 3.13
CA LYS A 77 -17.55 -10.66 3.83
C LYS A 77 -16.55 -9.89 4.69
N PRO A 78 -16.50 -8.55 4.62
CA PRO A 78 -15.63 -7.76 5.49
C PRO A 78 -15.97 -8.10 6.94
N GLY A 79 -15.08 -8.84 7.59
CA GLY A 79 -15.16 -9.08 9.01
C GLY A 79 -14.97 -7.75 9.76
N LYS A 80 -15.43 -7.70 11.00
CA LYS A 80 -15.16 -6.54 11.88
C LYS A 80 -13.65 -6.34 11.97
N VAL A 81 -13.19 -5.12 11.65
CA VAL A 81 -11.77 -4.76 11.77
C VAL A 81 -11.37 -4.82 13.24
N VAL A 82 -10.31 -5.55 13.54
CA VAL A 82 -9.76 -5.67 14.89
C VAL A 82 -8.82 -4.48 15.14
N THR A 83 -9.24 -3.54 15.97
CA THR A 83 -8.52 -2.28 16.19
C THR A 83 -7.48 -2.34 17.31
N THR A 84 -7.42 -3.44 18.07
CA THR A 84 -6.50 -3.60 19.21
C THR A 84 -5.81 -4.96 19.17
N GLY A 85 -4.67 -5.09 19.88
CA GLY A 85 -3.96 -6.34 20.04
C GLY A 85 -2.72 -6.50 19.16
N ASN A 86 -1.95 -7.54 19.47
CA ASN A 86 -0.64 -7.84 18.89
C ASN A 86 -0.75 -9.02 17.91
N TRP A 87 -1.35 -8.80 16.77
CA TRP A 87 -1.67 -9.83 15.78
C TRP A 87 -0.66 -9.91 14.62
N ILE A 88 0.36 -9.03 14.57
CA ILE A 88 1.52 -9.17 13.69
C ILE A 88 2.50 -10.13 14.36
N THR A 89 2.53 -11.37 13.88
CA THR A 89 3.26 -12.49 14.51
C THR A 89 4.58 -12.83 13.82
N ALA A 90 4.84 -12.24 12.66
CA ALA A 90 6.13 -12.29 11.97
C ALA A 90 6.57 -10.88 11.54
N SER A 91 7.88 -10.65 11.41
CA SER A 91 8.41 -9.41 10.84
C SER A 91 7.95 -9.29 9.40
N PRO A 92 7.47 -8.11 8.94
CA PRO A 92 7.09 -7.90 7.54
C PRO A 92 8.25 -8.06 6.55
N PHE A 93 9.49 -7.94 6.98
CA PHE A 93 10.70 -8.12 6.18
C PHE A 93 11.91 -8.42 7.09
N ASP A 94 13.02 -8.84 6.47
CA ASP A 94 14.28 -9.05 7.18
C ASP A 94 14.89 -7.70 7.57
N LEU A 95 15.08 -7.50 8.88
CA LEU A 95 15.64 -6.28 9.45
C LEU A 95 17.17 -6.21 9.35
N SER A 96 17.86 -7.31 9.01
CA SER A 96 19.34 -7.35 9.04
C SER A 96 19.98 -6.32 8.09
N ARG A 97 19.31 -6.02 6.98
CA ARG A 97 19.77 -5.13 5.91
C ARG A 97 19.10 -3.74 5.93
N VAL A 98 18.20 -3.48 6.89
CA VAL A 98 17.51 -2.18 7.00
C VAL A 98 18.45 -1.18 7.67
N THR A 99 18.65 -0.03 7.01
CA THR A 99 19.50 1.07 7.51
C THR A 99 18.69 2.25 8.04
N ALA A 100 17.47 2.47 7.52
CA ALA A 100 16.58 3.51 8.01
C ALA A 100 15.11 3.19 7.69
N MET A 101 14.23 3.85 8.42
CA MET A 101 12.78 3.80 8.20
C MET A 101 12.15 5.16 8.51
N THR A 102 11.15 5.60 7.73
CA THR A 102 10.39 6.81 8.08
C THR A 102 9.44 6.57 9.24
N VAL A 103 9.11 7.63 9.96
CA VAL A 103 8.00 7.58 10.91
C VAL A 103 6.66 7.40 10.17
N PHE A 104 5.68 6.83 10.84
CA PHE A 104 4.28 6.86 10.43
C PHE A 104 3.75 8.29 10.57
N ARG A 105 3.02 8.80 9.59
CA ARG A 105 2.67 10.21 9.39
C ARG A 105 3.88 11.07 9.04
N SER A 106 4.78 10.55 8.21
CA SER A 106 5.95 11.31 7.74
C SER A 106 5.56 12.35 6.68
N CYS A 107 6.46 13.31 6.48
CA CYS A 107 6.45 14.22 5.34
C CYS A 107 7.36 13.75 4.21
N SER A 108 7.77 12.48 4.24
CA SER A 108 8.62 11.86 3.22
C SER A 108 7.79 11.17 2.14
N GLY A 109 8.27 11.24 0.90
CA GLY A 109 7.63 10.60 -0.25
C GLY A 109 6.48 11.42 -0.81
N HIS A 110 5.26 10.92 -0.73
CA HIS A 110 4.05 11.59 -1.23
C HIS A 110 2.89 11.41 -0.25
N ASP A 111 1.81 12.16 -0.46
CA ASP A 111 0.60 11.97 0.32
C ASP A 111 0.07 10.54 0.16
N TYR A 112 -0.05 9.86 1.28
CA TYR A 112 -0.66 8.55 1.41
C TYR A 112 -1.50 8.56 2.69
N SER A 113 -2.50 9.39 2.70
CA SER A 113 -3.37 9.63 3.86
C SER A 113 -4.64 8.80 3.79
N GLY A 114 -5.33 8.69 4.90
CA GLY A 114 -6.60 7.99 5.00
C GLY A 114 -7.27 8.25 6.35
N THR A 115 -8.16 7.34 6.74
CA THR A 115 -8.80 7.39 8.06
C THR A 115 -7.93 6.65 9.07
N ASN A 116 -7.64 7.28 10.21
CA ASN A 116 -6.91 6.57 11.27
C ASN A 116 -7.80 5.55 12.00
N ILE A 117 -7.18 4.74 12.85
CA ILE A 117 -7.87 3.68 13.59
C ILE A 117 -9.00 4.18 14.52
N SER A 118 -8.98 5.47 14.88
CA SER A 118 -10.06 6.12 15.66
C SER A 118 -11.21 6.66 14.78
N GLY A 119 -11.17 6.41 13.47
CA GLY A 119 -12.20 6.89 12.54
C GLY A 119 -12.05 8.36 12.12
N GLN A 120 -10.93 9.01 12.42
CA GLN A 120 -10.69 10.39 12.06
C GLN A 120 -9.97 10.46 10.71
N PRO A 121 -10.41 11.28 9.74
CA PRO A 121 -9.69 11.50 8.49
C PRO A 121 -8.38 12.26 8.77
N GLU A 122 -7.38 11.91 7.97
CA GLU A 122 -6.08 12.58 7.95
C GLU A 122 -5.72 12.92 6.50
N THR A 123 -5.00 14.03 6.27
CA THR A 123 -4.58 14.54 4.96
C THR A 123 -3.16 15.05 5.03
N ASP A 124 -2.53 15.20 3.89
CA ASP A 124 -1.23 15.85 3.72
C ASP A 124 -0.11 15.21 4.56
N ARG A 125 -0.07 13.87 4.57
CA ARG A 125 0.96 13.09 5.27
C ARG A 125 1.08 11.69 4.70
N SER A 126 2.23 11.06 4.88
CA SER A 126 2.41 9.66 4.52
C SER A 126 2.10 8.75 5.70
N MET A 127 1.02 7.98 5.61
CA MET A 127 0.62 6.96 6.60
C MET A 127 1.16 5.58 6.23
N LYS A 128 2.35 5.54 5.64
CA LYS A 128 3.14 4.34 5.36
C LYS A 128 4.57 4.55 5.86
N HIS A 129 5.36 3.49 5.87
CA HIS A 129 6.78 3.56 6.18
C HIS A 129 7.59 3.35 4.89
N TYR A 130 8.47 4.28 4.57
CA TYR A 130 9.54 4.08 3.60
C TYR A 130 10.72 3.44 4.31
N ILE A 131 11.34 2.47 3.67
CA ILE A 131 12.42 1.65 4.21
C ILE A 131 13.65 1.85 3.33
N GLN A 132 14.80 2.14 3.92
CA GLN A 132 16.11 2.13 3.26
C GLN A 132 16.91 0.92 3.69
N THR A 133 17.70 0.39 2.76
CA THR A 133 18.56 -0.76 2.99
C THR A 133 19.99 -0.47 2.49
N ASP A 134 20.95 -1.31 2.88
CA ASP A 134 22.29 -1.33 2.33
C ASP A 134 22.41 -2.22 1.07
N ILE A 135 21.30 -2.70 0.54
CA ILE A 135 21.26 -3.60 -0.61
C ILE A 135 21.36 -2.78 -1.90
N PRO A 136 22.39 -3.03 -2.75
CA PRO A 136 22.46 -2.38 -4.05
C PRO A 136 21.25 -2.72 -4.93
N TRP A 137 20.77 -1.78 -5.71
CA TRP A 137 19.69 -1.98 -6.67
C TRP A 137 19.98 -3.08 -7.71
N THR A 138 21.25 -3.39 -7.94
CA THR A 138 21.68 -4.49 -8.81
C THR A 138 21.55 -5.89 -8.20
N SER A 139 21.29 -5.97 -6.88
CA SER A 139 21.14 -7.23 -6.14
C SER A 139 19.67 -7.69 -6.15
N THR A 140 19.13 -7.90 -7.33
CA THR A 140 17.72 -8.26 -7.57
C THR A 140 17.22 -9.37 -6.64
N ASN A 141 16.04 -9.18 -6.05
CA ASN A 141 15.35 -10.16 -5.20
C ASN A 141 16.12 -10.61 -3.95
N SER A 142 17.09 -9.83 -3.47
CA SER A 142 17.94 -10.20 -2.34
C SER A 142 17.33 -9.95 -0.97
N LEU A 143 16.36 -9.05 -0.83
CA LEU A 143 15.57 -8.83 0.39
C LEU A 143 14.18 -9.42 0.22
N LYS A 144 13.71 -10.18 1.23
CA LYS A 144 12.36 -10.76 1.23
C LYS A 144 11.42 -9.97 2.12
N GLY A 145 10.24 -9.64 1.57
CA GLY A 145 9.08 -9.25 2.34
C GLY A 145 8.30 -10.51 2.74
N LEU A 146 7.90 -10.55 4.00
CA LEU A 146 7.30 -11.72 4.64
C LEU A 146 5.87 -11.42 5.06
N ALA A 147 4.97 -12.38 4.96
CA ALA A 147 3.62 -12.25 5.47
C ALA A 147 3.67 -12.00 7.00
N PRO A 148 3.13 -10.88 7.51
CA PRO A 148 3.21 -10.58 8.95
C PRO A 148 2.21 -11.38 9.78
N PHE A 149 1.24 -11.98 9.12
CA PHE A 149 0.18 -12.85 9.64
C PHE A 149 -0.28 -13.82 8.56
N GLU A 150 -1.07 -14.80 8.94
CA GLU A 150 -1.75 -15.68 7.98
C GLU A 150 -2.76 -14.89 7.16
N GLY A 151 -2.78 -15.10 5.83
CA GLY A 151 -3.67 -14.35 4.97
C GLY A 151 -3.75 -14.85 3.54
N THR A 152 -4.52 -14.11 2.75
CA THR A 152 -4.64 -14.33 1.30
C THR A 152 -3.89 -13.22 0.57
N VAL A 153 -3.08 -13.62 -0.39
CA VAL A 153 -2.26 -12.72 -1.20
C VAL A 153 -3.06 -12.20 -2.39
N ARG A 154 -2.92 -10.90 -2.65
CA ARG A 154 -3.28 -10.30 -3.92
C ARG A 154 -2.04 -9.66 -4.53
N VAL A 155 -1.84 -9.89 -5.82
CA VAL A 155 -0.80 -9.26 -6.64
C VAL A 155 -1.50 -8.34 -7.62
N THR A 156 -1.12 -7.07 -7.64
CA THR A 156 -1.66 -6.08 -8.59
C THR A 156 -0.80 -6.00 -9.85
N SER A 157 -1.22 -5.17 -10.81
CA SER A 157 -0.43 -4.78 -11.96
C SER A 157 0.89 -4.12 -11.55
N GLU A 158 1.78 -3.93 -12.50
CA GLU A 158 3.03 -3.22 -12.27
C GLU A 158 2.79 -1.81 -11.75
N GLN A 159 3.62 -1.40 -10.78
CA GLN A 159 3.64 -0.05 -10.26
C GLN A 159 4.69 0.78 -11.01
N PHE A 160 4.31 1.98 -11.41
CA PHE A 160 5.30 2.92 -11.94
C PHE A 160 6.16 3.48 -10.77
N PRO A 161 7.48 3.58 -10.94
CA PRO A 161 8.27 3.11 -12.08
C PRO A 161 8.75 1.65 -11.96
N LEU A 162 8.47 0.94 -10.86
CA LEU A 162 9.14 -0.31 -10.50
C LEU A 162 8.22 -1.35 -9.88
N GLY A 163 8.41 -2.61 -10.26
CA GLY A 163 7.87 -3.77 -9.57
C GLY A 163 6.35 -3.81 -9.52
N LYS A 164 5.84 -4.57 -8.57
CA LYS A 164 4.40 -4.76 -8.33
C LYS A 164 4.06 -4.47 -6.88
N GLN A 165 2.78 -4.22 -6.65
CA GLN A 165 2.25 -4.22 -5.31
C GLN A 165 1.80 -5.62 -4.93
N VAL A 166 2.16 -6.06 -3.74
CA VAL A 166 1.68 -7.31 -3.14
C VAL A 166 0.97 -6.98 -1.84
N THR A 167 -0.22 -7.54 -1.64
CA THR A 167 -0.96 -7.38 -0.39
C THR A 167 -1.18 -8.73 0.26
N VAL A 168 -1.19 -8.75 1.60
CA VAL A 168 -1.57 -9.91 2.41
C VAL A 168 -2.72 -9.49 3.29
N THR A 169 -3.91 -10.06 3.08
CA THR A 169 -5.12 -9.73 3.86
C THR A 169 -5.41 -10.83 4.87
N SER A 170 -5.48 -10.46 6.15
CA SER A 170 -5.85 -11.37 7.22
C SER A 170 -7.36 -11.61 7.24
N PRO A 171 -7.83 -12.86 7.18
CA PRO A 171 -9.25 -13.19 7.31
C PRO A 171 -9.77 -13.00 8.75
N VAL A 172 -8.87 -12.95 9.73
CA VAL A 172 -9.21 -12.87 11.15
C VAL A 172 -9.35 -11.43 11.61
N THR A 173 -8.42 -10.54 11.18
CA THR A 173 -8.37 -9.16 11.68
C THR A 173 -8.99 -8.15 10.72
N GLY A 174 -9.15 -8.49 9.45
CA GLY A 174 -9.59 -7.58 8.40
C GLY A 174 -8.50 -6.59 7.92
N TRP A 175 -7.29 -6.68 8.49
CA TRP A 175 -6.16 -5.86 8.08
C TRP A 175 -5.41 -6.45 6.89
N THR A 176 -4.85 -5.56 6.11
CA THR A 176 -4.05 -5.86 4.94
C THR A 176 -2.68 -5.19 5.07
N MET A 177 -1.62 -5.98 5.02
CA MET A 177 -0.27 -5.45 4.80
C MET A 177 -0.07 -5.25 3.30
N VAL A 178 0.35 -4.05 2.93
CA VAL A 178 0.65 -3.65 1.56
C VAL A 178 2.15 -3.49 1.42
N TYR A 179 2.72 -4.10 0.38
CA TYR A 179 4.12 -4.01 0.00
C TYR A 179 4.19 -3.43 -1.40
N PHE A 180 5.04 -2.43 -1.59
CA PHE A 180 5.16 -1.71 -2.83
C PHE A 180 6.48 -2.03 -3.54
N HIS A 181 6.50 -1.89 -4.87
CA HIS A 181 7.69 -1.84 -5.70
C HIS A 181 8.59 -3.10 -5.67
N GLY A 182 8.02 -4.29 -5.59
CA GLY A 182 8.80 -5.54 -5.55
C GLY A 182 8.33 -6.60 -6.53
N ASP A 183 9.07 -7.72 -6.57
CA ASP A 183 8.70 -8.90 -7.33
C ASP A 183 7.89 -9.87 -6.47
N PRO A 184 6.67 -10.26 -6.89
CA PRO A 184 5.89 -11.26 -6.18
C PRO A 184 6.63 -12.59 -6.06
N GLN A 185 6.62 -13.20 -4.89
CA GLN A 185 7.21 -14.51 -4.61
C GLN A 185 6.14 -15.62 -4.56
N VAL A 186 4.88 -15.25 -4.66
CA VAL A 186 3.72 -16.15 -4.64
C VAL A 186 2.70 -15.71 -5.68
N LYS A 187 1.83 -16.63 -6.08
CA LYS A 187 0.76 -16.36 -7.05
C LYS A 187 -0.37 -15.55 -6.42
N ASN A 188 -1.05 -14.78 -7.26
CA ASN A 188 -2.29 -14.11 -6.86
C ASN A 188 -3.31 -15.13 -6.34
N GLY A 189 -3.98 -14.82 -5.23
CA GLY A 189 -4.93 -15.70 -4.55
C GLY A 189 -4.30 -16.75 -3.61
N ALA A 190 -2.96 -16.82 -3.52
CA ALA A 190 -2.30 -17.76 -2.62
C ALA A 190 -2.66 -17.50 -1.16
N LYS A 191 -2.85 -18.56 -0.38
CA LYS A 191 -2.91 -18.50 1.07
C LYS A 191 -1.51 -18.67 1.64
N VAL A 192 -1.12 -17.81 2.57
CA VAL A 192 0.21 -17.77 3.17
C VAL A 192 0.13 -17.82 4.68
N LYS A 193 1.16 -18.39 5.29
CA LYS A 193 1.37 -18.38 6.75
C LYS A 193 2.26 -17.19 7.14
N ALA A 194 2.16 -16.77 8.40
CA ALA A 194 3.07 -15.77 8.95
C ALA A 194 4.54 -16.20 8.77
N GLY A 195 5.38 -15.27 8.33
CA GLY A 195 6.80 -15.48 8.02
C GLY A 195 7.09 -16.05 6.62
N GLN A 196 6.07 -16.37 5.82
CA GLN A 196 6.28 -16.86 4.46
C GLN A 196 6.66 -15.69 3.53
N PRO A 197 7.70 -15.84 2.65
CA PRO A 197 8.04 -14.84 1.63
C PRO A 197 6.88 -14.59 0.68
N VAL A 198 6.56 -13.32 0.42
CA VAL A 198 5.47 -12.90 -0.47
C VAL A 198 5.91 -11.92 -1.55
N ILE A 199 6.97 -11.15 -1.30
CA ILE A 199 7.55 -10.17 -2.21
C ILE A 199 9.06 -10.13 -2.03
N ALA A 200 9.81 -9.61 -3.01
CA ALA A 200 11.25 -9.41 -2.89
C ALA A 200 11.71 -8.12 -3.54
N TRP A 201 12.79 -7.54 -3.01
CA TRP A 201 13.42 -6.31 -3.50
C TRP A 201 14.94 -6.49 -3.70
N PRO A 202 15.57 -5.69 -4.56
CA PRO A 202 14.96 -4.88 -5.62
C PRO A 202 14.20 -5.74 -6.64
N PRO A 203 13.20 -5.19 -7.34
CA PRO A 203 12.50 -5.93 -8.39
C PRO A 203 13.40 -6.17 -9.61
N SER A 204 13.05 -7.16 -10.41
CA SER A 204 13.85 -7.58 -11.59
C SER A 204 13.91 -6.53 -12.70
N ASN A 205 12.91 -5.64 -12.78
CA ASN A 205 12.91 -4.52 -13.73
C ASN A 205 13.66 -3.27 -13.24
N ALA A 206 14.18 -3.28 -12.00
CA ALA A 206 14.90 -2.16 -11.40
C ALA A 206 16.13 -1.71 -12.21
N PRO A 207 16.99 -2.62 -12.74
CA PRO A 207 18.18 -2.22 -13.47
C PRO A 207 17.94 -1.34 -14.70
N ALA A 208 16.79 -1.48 -15.35
CA ALA A 208 16.46 -0.75 -16.56
C ALA A 208 16.06 0.72 -16.31
N VAL A 209 15.64 1.06 -15.08
CA VAL A 209 15.01 2.34 -14.74
C VAL A 209 15.92 3.23 -13.88
N ILE A 210 16.95 2.67 -13.23
CA ILE A 210 17.54 3.28 -12.02
C ILE A 210 19.00 3.77 -12.18
N ASP A 211 19.46 4.10 -13.34
CA ASP A 211 20.80 4.73 -13.46
C ASP A 211 20.94 6.04 -12.65
N GLN A 212 19.84 6.70 -12.33
CA GLN A 212 19.82 7.93 -11.54
C GLN A 212 19.73 7.72 -10.02
N LEU A 213 19.23 6.55 -9.54
CA LEU A 213 19.03 6.25 -8.11
C LEU A 213 20.18 5.40 -7.50
N ARG A 214 21.23 5.12 -8.26
CA ARG A 214 22.31 4.17 -7.90
C ARG A 214 23.17 4.52 -6.70
N LYS A 215 23.09 5.72 -6.16
CA LYS A 215 23.98 6.17 -5.07
C LYS A 215 23.49 5.80 -3.67
N GLU A 216 22.23 5.46 -3.55
CA GLU A 216 21.61 5.07 -2.29
C GLU A 216 21.16 3.61 -2.38
N GLY A 217 21.19 2.87 -1.27
CA GLY A 217 20.72 1.48 -1.23
C GLY A 217 19.24 1.40 -1.62
N THR A 218 18.79 0.19 -1.93
CA THR A 218 17.37 -0.08 -2.29
C THR A 218 16.43 0.52 -1.26
N SER A 219 15.42 1.24 -1.74
CA SER A 219 14.29 1.70 -0.92
C SER A 219 12.98 1.09 -1.41
N PHE A 220 12.07 0.85 -0.50
CA PHE A 220 10.70 0.40 -0.73
C PHE A 220 9.79 0.92 0.36
N ASP A 221 8.51 0.71 0.24
CA ASP A 221 7.56 1.16 1.25
C ASP A 221 6.54 0.07 1.60
N VAL A 222 5.98 0.21 2.81
CA VAL A 222 4.97 -0.69 3.33
C VAL A 222 3.87 0.10 4.04
N ALA A 223 2.64 -0.34 3.91
CA ALA A 223 1.49 0.21 4.61
C ALA A 223 0.66 -0.88 5.29
N LEU A 224 0.01 -0.52 6.39
CA LEU A 224 -0.99 -1.34 7.04
C LEU A 224 -2.34 -0.64 6.91
N ARG A 225 -3.30 -1.28 6.23
CA ARG A 225 -4.63 -0.71 6.02
C ARG A 225 -5.74 -1.74 6.16
N ALA A 226 -6.91 -1.30 6.55
CA ALA A 226 -8.12 -2.10 6.51
C ALA A 226 -9.07 -1.51 5.48
N PHE A 227 -9.39 -2.27 4.43
CA PHE A 227 -10.26 -1.79 3.36
C PHE A 227 -11.69 -1.56 3.85
N ALA A 228 -12.19 -2.38 4.78
CA ALA A 228 -13.43 -2.11 5.48
C ALA A 228 -13.24 -0.91 6.42
N GLY A 229 -13.79 0.24 6.07
CA GLY A 229 -13.68 1.49 6.84
C GLY A 229 -12.52 2.41 6.43
N GLY A 230 -11.66 1.98 5.49
CA GLY A 230 -10.56 2.82 4.99
C GLY A 230 -9.50 3.15 6.04
N TYR A 231 -9.41 2.33 7.10
CA TYR A 231 -8.46 2.59 8.20
C TYR A 231 -7.02 2.34 7.80
N MET A 232 -6.14 3.17 8.37
CA MET A 232 -4.69 3.03 8.26
C MET A 232 -4.05 3.12 9.64
N ASP A 233 -3.02 2.29 9.86
CA ASP A 233 -2.25 2.34 11.10
C ASP A 233 -0.81 1.87 10.88
N SER A 234 0.05 2.11 11.88
CA SER A 234 1.43 1.62 11.83
C SER A 234 1.50 0.15 12.26
N PRO A 235 2.18 -0.73 11.49
CA PRO A 235 2.39 -2.11 11.88
C PRO A 235 3.11 -2.25 13.23
N LEU A 236 3.93 -1.27 13.63
CA LEU A 236 4.66 -1.30 14.90
C LEU A 236 3.74 -1.29 16.13
N LEU A 237 2.50 -0.82 16.00
CA LEU A 237 1.52 -0.80 17.09
C LEU A 237 0.86 -2.16 17.33
N HIS A 238 1.00 -3.10 16.39
CA HIS A 238 0.32 -4.39 16.39
C HIS A 238 1.26 -5.59 16.41
N MET A 239 2.56 -5.34 16.60
CA MET A 239 3.57 -6.42 16.67
C MET A 239 3.47 -7.22 17.95
N ALA A 240 3.51 -8.55 17.81
CA ALA A 240 3.69 -9.45 18.95
C ALA A 240 4.99 -9.10 19.71
N PRO A 241 5.05 -9.29 21.04
CA PRO A 241 6.18 -8.84 21.87
C PRO A 241 7.56 -9.31 21.38
N LYS A 242 7.65 -10.54 20.87
CA LYS A 242 8.90 -11.07 20.29
C LYS A 242 9.36 -10.27 19.07
N ILE A 243 8.42 -9.90 18.19
CA ILE A 243 8.72 -9.13 16.97
C ILE A 243 9.07 -7.69 17.34
N ALA A 244 8.27 -7.06 18.21
CA ALA A 244 8.54 -5.72 18.71
C ALA A 244 9.93 -5.60 19.38
N LYS A 245 10.35 -6.62 20.15
CA LYS A 245 11.68 -6.68 20.77
C LYS A 245 12.80 -6.71 19.71
N ALA A 246 12.64 -7.50 18.65
CA ALA A 246 13.62 -7.57 17.56
C ALA A 246 13.74 -6.22 16.81
N TRP A 247 12.61 -5.55 16.56
CA TRP A 247 12.59 -4.23 15.95
C TRP A 247 13.21 -3.17 16.86
N ALA A 248 12.91 -3.20 18.16
CA ALA A 248 13.48 -2.30 19.15
C ALA A 248 15.01 -2.45 19.27
N ALA A 249 15.55 -3.66 19.13
CA ALA A 249 17.00 -3.90 19.11
C ALA A 249 17.69 -3.20 17.94
N LYS A 250 16.99 -3.02 16.81
CA LYS A 250 17.45 -2.22 15.65
C LYS A 250 17.14 -0.71 15.77
N GLY A 251 16.55 -0.27 16.89
CA GLY A 251 16.20 1.13 17.12
C GLY A 251 14.81 1.55 16.63
N PHE A 252 14.04 0.63 16.07
CA PHE A 252 12.68 0.88 15.56
C PHE A 252 11.65 0.52 16.64
N THR A 253 11.29 1.48 17.48
CA THR A 253 10.21 1.33 18.46
C THR A 253 8.97 2.10 18.03
N SER A 254 7.78 1.69 18.45
CA SER A 254 6.55 2.45 18.18
C SER A 254 6.64 3.89 18.69
N ALA A 255 7.27 4.11 19.85
CA ALA A 255 7.45 5.46 20.42
C ALA A 255 8.30 6.39 19.54
N ARG A 256 9.25 5.83 18.76
CA ARG A 256 10.06 6.62 17.83
C ARG A 256 9.46 6.68 16.42
N ALA A 257 8.77 5.62 16.01
CA ALA A 257 8.34 5.43 14.64
C ALA A 257 6.88 5.85 14.37
N VAL A 258 6.14 6.29 15.39
CA VAL A 258 4.77 6.72 15.22
C VAL A 258 4.59 8.14 15.74
N VAL A 259 4.46 9.09 14.83
CA VAL A 259 4.05 10.46 15.15
C VAL A 259 2.54 10.45 15.42
N SER A 260 2.09 11.07 16.51
CA SER A 260 0.67 11.17 16.79
C SER A 260 -0.01 12.12 15.79
N LYS A 261 -1.33 11.92 15.57
CA LYS A 261 -2.11 12.85 14.74
C LYS A 261 -1.97 14.30 15.23
N ALA A 262 -2.11 14.52 16.54
CA ALA A 262 -2.02 15.86 17.13
C ALA A 262 -0.63 16.50 16.89
N ALA A 263 0.45 15.73 17.01
CA ALA A 263 1.80 16.25 16.76
C ALA A 263 2.00 16.61 15.29
N ARG A 264 1.49 15.79 14.35
CA ARG A 264 1.59 16.08 12.92
C ARG A 264 0.67 17.24 12.51
N ASP A 265 -0.51 17.38 13.11
CA ASP A 265 -1.40 18.51 12.87
C ASP A 265 -0.79 19.83 13.36
N ALA A 266 -0.03 19.80 14.47
CA ALA A 266 0.70 20.96 14.98
C ALA A 266 1.95 21.32 14.16
N ALA A 267 2.51 20.36 13.41
CA ALA A 267 3.64 20.54 12.51
C ALA A 267 3.32 19.89 11.15
N PRO A 268 2.43 20.50 10.35
CA PRO A 268 1.97 19.91 9.09
C PRO A 268 3.11 19.81 8.07
N CYS A 269 3.00 18.83 7.16
CA CYS A 269 3.92 18.71 6.05
C CYS A 269 3.76 19.90 5.08
N ASN A 270 4.87 20.36 4.50
CA ASN A 270 4.81 21.32 3.41
C ASN A 270 4.14 20.67 2.18
N ALA A 271 3.48 21.47 1.35
CA ALA A 271 2.76 21.01 0.16
C ALA A 271 3.64 20.26 -0.87
N THR A 272 4.95 20.47 -0.81
CA THR A 272 5.94 19.68 -1.55
C THR A 272 6.52 18.64 -0.62
N TYR A 273 6.02 17.42 -0.71
CA TYR A 273 6.64 16.27 -0.05
C TYR A 273 8.09 16.13 -0.53
N ASN A 274 9.02 16.18 0.40
CA ASN A 274 10.42 16.04 0.06
C ASN A 274 10.91 14.69 0.63
N ALA A 275 11.37 13.80 -0.25
CA ALA A 275 11.94 12.50 0.14
C ALA A 275 13.11 12.61 1.13
N THR A 276 13.61 13.83 1.37
CA THR A 276 14.83 14.15 2.12
C THR A 276 14.58 14.84 3.47
N GLU A 277 13.36 14.93 3.99
CA GLU A 277 13.19 15.48 5.34
C GLU A 277 13.85 14.55 6.37
N ALA A 278 15.08 14.94 6.75
CA ALA A 278 15.95 14.15 7.62
C ALA A 278 15.35 13.84 9.00
N THR A 279 14.41 14.68 9.46
CA THR A 279 13.75 14.55 10.75
C THR A 279 12.75 13.39 10.82
N ASP A 280 12.21 12.98 9.68
CA ASP A 280 11.21 11.90 9.61
C ASP A 280 11.85 10.52 9.41
N TRP A 281 13.19 10.43 9.31
CA TRP A 281 13.91 9.18 9.17
C TRP A 281 14.55 8.73 10.48
N ILE A 282 14.28 7.49 10.86
CA ILE A 282 14.93 6.79 11.98
C ILE A 282 16.04 5.92 11.41
N ARG A 283 17.29 6.14 11.84
CA ARG A 283 18.43 5.28 11.49
C ARG A 283 18.44 4.03 12.38
N ALA A 284 18.78 2.88 11.77
CA ALA A 284 19.08 1.66 12.50
C ALA A 284 20.30 1.86 13.43
N LYS A 285 20.33 1.11 14.54
CA LYS A 285 21.46 1.02 15.45
C LYS A 285 22.49 0.04 14.94
#